data_60898c4725ecbae53c36ac560cef4f55
#
_entry.id   60898c4725ecbae53c36ac560cef4f55
#
_cell.length_a   1.000
_cell.length_b   1.000
_cell.length_c   1.000
_cell.angle_alpha   90.00
_cell.angle_beta   90.00
_cell.angle_gamma   90.00
#
_symmetry.space_group_name_H-M   'P 1'
#
loop_
_entity.id
_entity.type
_entity.pdbx_description
1 polymer ?
#
loop_
_entity_poly.entity_id
_entity_poly.type
_entity_poly.pdbx_seq_one_letter_code
_entity_poly.pdbx_strand_id
1 'polypeptide(L)'
;MRKFIFLSTLLFSLISFAQRSDFNHIDFKKADSIADYYKDASLRNLPVLTHNLTTSLETDVEKFRAIYTWISTNIANDYTSYVKISTKRKRFAKDRQAFLDWNTSITPKVFKNLLEDRKTACTGYAYLVKEMANLAGFKCDIIDGYGRTPTLLLEEDSAPNHSWNNIKVNEKWYLCDATWSAGQTIIINGTPLFQQDYFDGYFLADAELFAKNHFPIQKEEGQPIKKENLDAFIAGPVIYKEAFLAPIIPIAPVAMHNNIPKGASVTFTLQVPKEFIGNTQLLLNKGGSQKNGNPNIIKKEGKINLVQHFEKKGLYDVHISVEDQLIATYVIKVK
;
A
#
# COMPACT_ATOMS: atom_id res chain seq x y z
N MET A 1 -38.99 34.95 -35.39
CA MET A 1 -37.82 34.93 -34.48
C MET A 1 -37.83 33.61 -33.76
N ARG A 2 -37.00 32.62 -34.18
CA ARG A 2 -36.86 31.30 -33.50
C ARG A 2 -35.80 31.44 -32.42
N LYS A 3 -36.18 31.26 -31.16
CA LYS A 3 -35.22 31.22 -30.01
C LYS A 3 -34.57 29.83 -30.00
N PHE A 4 -33.27 29.77 -30.31
CA PHE A 4 -32.45 28.58 -30.03
C PHE A 4 -32.13 28.52 -28.52
N ILE A 5 -32.63 27.53 -27.84
CA ILE A 5 -32.25 27.20 -26.46
C ILE A 5 -31.02 26.31 -26.56
N PHE A 6 -29.83 26.85 -26.22
CA PHE A 6 -28.60 26.07 -26.04
C PHE A 6 -28.72 25.30 -24.71
N LEU A 7 -28.97 24.01 -24.78
CA LEU A 7 -28.91 23.10 -23.65
C LEU A 7 -27.46 22.74 -23.41
N SER A 8 -26.79 23.47 -22.48
CA SER A 8 -25.45 23.15 -22.01
C SER A 8 -25.52 21.91 -21.12
N THR A 9 -25.19 20.74 -21.66
CA THR A 9 -24.96 19.53 -20.89
C THR A 9 -23.65 19.69 -20.10
N LEU A 10 -23.76 19.99 -18.81
CA LEU A 10 -22.65 19.97 -17.87
C LEU A 10 -22.23 18.49 -17.70
N LEU A 11 -21.19 18.07 -18.41
CA LEU A 11 -20.52 16.80 -18.14
C LEU A 11 -19.84 16.90 -16.77
N PHE A 12 -20.50 16.43 -15.73
CA PHE A 12 -19.85 16.10 -14.46
C PHE A 12 -18.91 14.92 -14.73
N SER A 13 -17.63 15.19 -14.95
CA SER A 13 -16.60 14.16 -14.87
C SER A 13 -16.54 13.67 -13.43
N LEU A 14 -17.18 12.52 -13.16
CA LEU A 14 -16.95 11.77 -11.94
C LEU A 14 -15.46 11.43 -11.92
N ILE A 15 -14.71 12.06 -11.04
CA ILE A 15 -13.32 11.70 -10.75
C ILE A 15 -13.39 10.33 -10.06
N SER A 16 -13.41 9.26 -10.87
CA SER A 16 -13.28 7.90 -10.37
C SER A 16 -11.80 7.66 -10.06
N PHE A 17 -11.47 7.44 -8.78
CA PHE A 17 -10.14 7.01 -8.41
C PHE A 17 -9.83 5.65 -9.03
N ALA A 18 -8.60 5.47 -9.46
CA ALA A 18 -8.12 4.21 -10.03
C ALA A 18 -7.97 3.18 -8.92
N GLN A 19 -8.54 2.01 -9.11
CA GLN A 19 -8.52 0.92 -8.12
C GLN A 19 -8.72 -0.44 -8.79
N ARG A 20 -8.30 -1.49 -8.11
CA ARG A 20 -8.42 -2.88 -8.60
C ARG A 20 -9.85 -3.26 -9.01
N SER A 21 -10.87 -2.72 -8.35
CA SER A 21 -12.29 -3.00 -8.70
C SER A 21 -12.67 -2.61 -10.13
N ASP A 22 -11.88 -1.76 -10.81
CA ASP A 22 -12.06 -1.47 -12.23
C ASP A 22 -11.93 -2.74 -13.09
N PHE A 23 -11.26 -3.78 -12.57
CA PHE A 23 -10.95 -5.04 -13.23
C PHE A 23 -11.63 -6.27 -12.59
N ASN A 24 -12.68 -6.09 -11.81
CA ASN A 24 -13.42 -7.20 -11.18
C ASN A 24 -14.00 -8.22 -12.17
N HIS A 25 -14.12 -7.83 -13.44
CA HIS A 25 -14.58 -8.69 -14.53
C HIS A 25 -13.48 -9.53 -15.17
N ILE A 26 -12.20 -9.35 -14.76
CA ILE A 26 -11.05 -10.08 -15.29
C ILE A 26 -10.64 -11.20 -14.33
N ASP A 27 -10.51 -12.42 -14.87
CA ASP A 27 -9.91 -13.55 -14.14
C ASP A 27 -8.40 -13.60 -14.36
N PHE A 28 -7.63 -13.35 -13.31
CA PHE A 28 -6.17 -13.31 -13.37
C PHE A 28 -5.49 -14.69 -13.31
N LYS A 29 -6.24 -15.82 -13.22
CA LYS A 29 -5.66 -17.16 -13.11
C LYS A 29 -4.66 -17.49 -14.21
N LYS A 30 -4.95 -17.10 -15.46
CA LYS A 30 -4.04 -17.32 -16.58
C LYS A 30 -2.73 -16.56 -16.40
N ALA A 31 -2.80 -15.28 -16.03
CA ALA A 31 -1.63 -14.45 -15.77
C ALA A 31 -0.78 -14.99 -14.61
N ASP A 32 -1.42 -15.38 -13.50
CA ASP A 32 -0.76 -15.95 -12.33
C ASP A 32 -0.12 -17.32 -12.66
N SER A 33 -0.78 -18.17 -13.45
CA SER A 33 -0.23 -19.45 -13.91
C SER A 33 1.00 -19.27 -14.80
N ILE A 34 1.01 -18.25 -15.67
CA ILE A 34 2.18 -17.92 -16.50
C ILE A 34 3.33 -17.43 -15.62
N ALA A 35 3.07 -16.60 -14.62
CA ALA A 35 4.08 -16.14 -13.67
C ALA A 35 4.71 -17.32 -12.90
N ASP A 36 3.91 -18.29 -12.46
CA ASP A 36 4.40 -19.51 -11.80
C ASP A 36 5.19 -20.42 -12.76
N TYR A 37 4.74 -20.58 -14.00
CA TYR A 37 5.46 -21.37 -15.01
C TYR A 37 6.88 -20.85 -15.25
N TYR A 38 7.06 -19.52 -15.26
CA TYR A 38 8.36 -18.87 -15.45
C TYR A 38 9.09 -18.55 -14.13
N LYS A 39 8.71 -19.14 -12.98
CA LYS A 39 9.27 -18.82 -11.65
C LYS A 39 10.79 -18.87 -11.59
N ASP A 40 11.42 -19.78 -12.32
CA ASP A 40 12.88 -19.96 -12.32
C ASP A 40 13.58 -19.23 -13.47
N ALA A 41 12.87 -18.44 -14.27
CA ALA A 41 13.43 -17.73 -15.40
C ALA A 41 14.49 -16.70 -14.98
N SER A 42 15.52 -16.54 -15.82
CA SER A 42 16.67 -15.69 -15.53
C SER A 42 16.36 -14.21 -15.73
N LEU A 43 16.80 -13.37 -14.79
CA LEU A 43 16.80 -11.91 -14.93
C LEU A 43 17.83 -11.35 -15.92
N ARG A 44 18.77 -12.19 -16.41
CA ARG A 44 19.83 -11.72 -17.32
C ARG A 44 19.33 -11.24 -18.66
N ASN A 45 18.13 -11.63 -19.05
CA ASN A 45 17.48 -11.16 -20.27
C ASN A 45 16.03 -10.73 -19.99
N LEU A 46 15.88 -9.55 -19.41
CA LEU A 46 14.57 -8.97 -19.08
C LEU A 46 13.62 -8.86 -20.29
N PRO A 47 14.07 -8.45 -21.51
CA PRO A 47 13.18 -8.43 -22.66
C PRO A 47 12.55 -9.79 -22.98
N VAL A 48 13.33 -10.87 -22.95
CA VAL A 48 12.82 -12.22 -23.22
C VAL A 48 11.88 -12.66 -22.10
N LEU A 49 12.23 -12.43 -20.84
CA LEU A 49 11.37 -12.77 -19.71
C LEU A 49 10.04 -12.02 -19.79
N THR A 50 10.08 -10.71 -20.03
CA THR A 50 8.87 -9.88 -20.16
C THR A 50 7.99 -10.35 -21.32
N HIS A 51 8.59 -10.65 -22.48
CA HIS A 51 7.86 -11.19 -23.62
C HIS A 51 7.16 -12.50 -23.26
N ASN A 52 7.86 -13.43 -22.63
CA ASN A 52 7.33 -14.73 -22.24
C ASN A 52 6.16 -14.61 -21.24
N LEU A 53 6.24 -13.64 -20.31
CA LEU A 53 5.18 -13.39 -19.33
C LEU A 53 3.93 -12.76 -19.96
N THR A 54 4.04 -12.05 -21.08
CA THR A 54 2.96 -11.18 -21.57
C THR A 54 2.35 -11.62 -22.89
N THR A 55 3.11 -12.31 -23.76
CA THR A 55 2.74 -12.54 -25.17
C THR A 55 1.46 -13.36 -25.38
N SER A 56 1.08 -14.24 -24.45
CA SER A 56 -0.12 -15.07 -24.53
C SER A 56 -1.34 -14.48 -23.82
N LEU A 57 -1.21 -13.27 -23.26
CA LEU A 57 -2.27 -12.56 -22.54
C LEU A 57 -2.91 -11.50 -23.45
N GLU A 58 -4.21 -11.32 -23.29
CA GLU A 58 -4.99 -10.46 -24.19
C GLU A 58 -5.03 -9.01 -23.71
N THR A 59 -5.37 -8.82 -22.42
CA THR A 59 -5.60 -7.50 -21.86
C THR A 59 -4.33 -6.91 -21.22
N ASP A 60 -4.21 -5.62 -21.20
CA ASP A 60 -3.08 -4.90 -20.60
C ASP A 60 -2.97 -5.19 -19.09
N VAL A 61 -4.10 -5.26 -18.39
CA VAL A 61 -4.09 -5.56 -16.96
C VAL A 61 -3.60 -6.98 -16.67
N GLU A 62 -3.93 -7.98 -17.50
CA GLU A 62 -3.39 -9.34 -17.36
C GLU A 62 -1.89 -9.38 -17.61
N LYS A 63 -1.39 -8.69 -18.65
CA LYS A 63 0.05 -8.58 -18.94
C LYS A 63 0.80 -7.97 -17.74
N PHE A 64 0.28 -6.88 -17.20
CA PHE A 64 0.88 -6.28 -16.01
C PHE A 64 0.75 -7.19 -14.78
N ARG A 65 -0.36 -7.92 -14.63
CA ARG A 65 -0.55 -8.90 -13.56
C ARG A 65 0.54 -9.98 -13.58
N ALA A 66 0.84 -10.57 -14.74
CA ALA A 66 1.86 -11.58 -14.87
C ALA A 66 3.26 -11.06 -14.48
N ILE A 67 3.62 -9.85 -14.92
CA ILE A 67 4.87 -9.18 -14.54
C ILE A 67 4.92 -8.97 -13.03
N TYR A 68 3.88 -8.36 -12.46
CA TYR A 68 3.81 -8.02 -11.05
C TYR A 68 3.87 -9.26 -10.13
N THR A 69 3.06 -10.26 -10.44
CA THR A 69 3.05 -11.53 -9.70
C THR A 69 4.41 -12.21 -9.78
N TRP A 70 5.02 -12.27 -10.99
CA TRP A 70 6.35 -12.85 -11.13
C TRP A 70 7.39 -12.17 -10.26
N ILE A 71 7.44 -10.83 -10.27
CA ILE A 71 8.39 -10.06 -9.45
C ILE A 71 8.13 -10.34 -7.95
N SER A 72 6.87 -10.23 -7.52
CA SER A 72 6.50 -10.36 -6.12
C SER A 72 6.70 -11.78 -5.55
N THR A 73 6.69 -12.82 -6.41
CA THR A 73 6.85 -14.22 -5.97
C THR A 73 8.24 -14.78 -6.19
N ASN A 74 9.10 -14.11 -6.99
CA ASN A 74 10.43 -14.63 -7.33
C ASN A 74 11.60 -13.81 -6.77
N ILE A 75 11.34 -12.64 -6.23
CA ILE A 75 12.37 -11.78 -5.65
C ILE A 75 12.20 -11.73 -4.14
N ALA A 76 13.28 -11.96 -3.41
CA ALA A 76 13.30 -11.89 -1.95
C ALA A 76 13.71 -10.49 -1.47
N ASN A 77 13.14 -10.04 -0.34
CA ASN A 77 13.57 -8.79 0.27
C ASN A 77 14.94 -8.95 0.93
N ASP A 78 15.86 -8.03 0.62
CA ASP A 78 17.19 -7.94 1.23
C ASP A 78 17.18 -6.93 2.38
N TYR A 79 16.93 -7.43 3.58
CA TYR A 79 16.92 -6.61 4.79
C TYR A 79 18.26 -5.91 5.03
N THR A 80 19.39 -6.54 4.71
CA THR A 80 20.72 -5.94 4.86
C THR A 80 20.87 -4.72 3.95
N SER A 81 20.48 -4.85 2.69
CA SER A 81 20.44 -3.72 1.75
C SER A 81 19.45 -2.65 2.20
N TYR A 82 18.28 -3.02 2.72
CA TYR A 82 17.31 -2.07 3.28
C TYR A 82 17.91 -1.24 4.42
N VAL A 83 18.52 -1.87 5.41
CA VAL A 83 19.17 -1.17 6.55
C VAL A 83 20.25 -0.22 6.06
N LYS A 84 21.09 -0.65 5.11
CA LYS A 84 22.14 0.16 4.51
C LYS A 84 21.57 1.39 3.79
N ILE A 85 20.55 1.21 2.97
CA ILE A 85 19.87 2.30 2.24
C ILE A 85 19.22 3.26 3.23
N SER A 86 18.50 2.74 4.23
CA SER A 86 17.87 3.55 5.28
C SER A 86 18.89 4.41 6.05
N THR A 87 20.01 3.82 6.45
CA THR A 87 21.09 4.55 7.11
C THR A 87 21.64 5.68 6.22
N LYS A 88 21.79 5.44 4.92
CA LYS A 88 22.28 6.45 3.98
C LYS A 88 21.23 7.54 3.71
N ARG A 89 19.97 7.18 3.62
CA ARG A 89 18.86 8.17 3.52
C ARG A 89 18.87 9.12 4.73
N LYS A 90 19.02 8.59 5.95
CA LYS A 90 19.16 9.40 7.17
C LYS A 90 20.39 10.31 7.11
N ARG A 91 21.56 9.75 6.74
CA ARG A 91 22.83 10.51 6.65
C ARG A 91 22.73 11.66 5.66
N PHE A 92 22.09 11.46 4.52
CA PHE A 92 21.98 12.43 3.44
C PHE A 92 20.63 13.16 3.42
N ALA A 93 19.86 13.15 4.52
CA ALA A 93 18.51 13.72 4.57
C ALA A 93 18.46 15.19 4.13
N LYS A 94 19.56 15.96 4.36
CA LYS A 94 19.69 17.37 3.96
C LYS A 94 20.51 17.58 2.68
N ASP A 95 20.99 16.51 2.05
CA ASP A 95 21.83 16.56 0.85
C ASP A 95 21.35 15.51 -0.16
N ARG A 96 20.35 15.88 -0.93
CA ARG A 96 19.75 15.03 -1.97
C ARG A 96 20.78 14.59 -3.01
N GLN A 97 21.70 15.49 -3.41
CA GLN A 97 22.69 15.18 -4.45
C GLN A 97 23.68 14.12 -3.95
N ALA A 98 24.20 14.27 -2.74
CA ALA A 98 25.07 13.26 -2.16
C ALA A 98 24.39 11.87 -1.99
N PHE A 99 23.08 11.85 -1.74
CA PHE A 99 22.31 10.60 -1.74
C PHE A 99 22.22 9.97 -3.13
N LEU A 100 21.95 10.76 -4.18
CA LEU A 100 21.87 10.29 -5.56
C LEU A 100 23.24 9.76 -6.04
N ASP A 101 24.32 10.48 -5.76
CA ASP A 101 25.69 10.06 -6.10
C ASP A 101 26.06 8.75 -5.44
N TRP A 102 25.75 8.63 -4.14
CA TRP A 102 25.95 7.37 -3.42
C TRP A 102 25.08 6.24 -4.02
N ASN A 103 23.81 6.49 -4.32
CA ASN A 103 22.90 5.50 -4.90
C ASN A 103 23.43 5.01 -6.26
N THR A 104 23.90 5.93 -7.11
CA THR A 104 24.55 5.60 -8.38
C THR A 104 25.79 4.73 -8.17
N SER A 105 26.59 5.03 -7.16
CA SER A 105 27.82 4.27 -6.85
C SER A 105 27.58 2.83 -6.42
N ILE A 106 26.44 2.54 -5.78
CA ILE A 106 26.09 1.18 -5.32
C ILE A 106 25.25 0.39 -6.32
N THR A 107 24.69 1.06 -7.33
CA THR A 107 23.80 0.45 -8.34
C THR A 107 24.38 -0.82 -8.95
N PRO A 108 25.67 -0.89 -9.39
CA PRO A 108 26.24 -2.12 -9.95
C PRO A 108 26.18 -3.31 -8.98
N LYS A 109 26.41 -3.06 -7.69
CA LYS A 109 26.34 -4.11 -6.65
C LYS A 109 24.91 -4.57 -6.41
N VAL A 110 23.95 -3.64 -6.39
CA VAL A 110 22.51 -3.96 -6.23
C VAL A 110 22.05 -4.84 -7.39
N PHE A 111 22.41 -4.49 -8.63
CA PHE A 111 22.09 -5.31 -9.80
C PHE A 111 22.77 -6.67 -9.79
N LYS A 112 24.03 -6.74 -9.36
CA LYS A 112 24.72 -8.03 -9.22
C LYS A 112 23.96 -8.95 -8.26
N ASN A 113 23.62 -8.47 -7.05
CA ASN A 113 22.88 -9.24 -6.06
C ASN A 113 21.49 -9.65 -6.59
N LEU A 114 20.81 -8.77 -7.31
CA LEU A 114 19.52 -9.05 -7.91
C LEU A 114 19.62 -10.17 -8.96
N LEU A 115 20.65 -10.12 -9.83
CA LEU A 115 20.85 -11.11 -10.90
C LEU A 115 21.33 -12.47 -10.39
N GLU A 116 22.15 -12.50 -9.32
CA GLU A 116 22.77 -13.72 -8.78
C GLU A 116 21.90 -14.35 -7.68
N ASP A 117 21.41 -13.55 -6.74
CA ASP A 117 20.72 -14.03 -5.53
C ASP A 117 19.21 -13.81 -5.54
N ARG A 118 18.66 -13.12 -6.55
CA ARG A 118 17.24 -12.69 -6.62
C ARG A 118 16.79 -11.97 -5.35
N LYS A 119 17.64 -11.09 -4.82
CA LYS A 119 17.40 -10.32 -3.60
C LYS A 119 17.60 -8.84 -3.84
N THR A 120 16.68 -8.04 -3.33
CA THR A 120 16.81 -6.58 -3.41
C THR A 120 15.96 -5.90 -2.32
N ALA A 121 16.21 -4.59 -2.10
CA ALA A 121 15.34 -3.73 -1.30
C ALA A 121 14.23 -3.11 -2.16
N CYS A 122 13.32 -2.35 -1.56
CA CYS A 122 12.17 -1.71 -2.22
C CYS A 122 12.52 -0.98 -3.53
N THR A 123 13.63 -0.25 -3.58
CA THR A 123 14.08 0.45 -4.80
C THR A 123 14.35 -0.52 -5.97
N GLY A 124 14.89 -1.71 -5.70
CA GLY A 124 15.13 -2.71 -6.74
C GLY A 124 13.85 -3.38 -7.22
N TYR A 125 12.88 -3.63 -6.33
CA TYR A 125 11.53 -4.07 -6.72
C TYR A 125 10.87 -3.05 -7.64
N ALA A 126 10.86 -1.77 -7.21
CA ALA A 126 10.26 -0.69 -7.99
C ALA A 126 10.95 -0.51 -9.36
N TYR A 127 12.28 -0.70 -9.42
CA TYR A 127 13.04 -0.69 -10.66
C TYR A 127 12.61 -1.85 -11.58
N LEU A 128 12.52 -3.09 -11.08
CA LEU A 128 12.10 -4.23 -11.90
C LEU A 128 10.69 -4.06 -12.46
N VAL A 129 9.75 -3.58 -11.63
CA VAL A 129 8.39 -3.29 -12.07
C VAL A 129 8.41 -2.26 -13.20
N LYS A 130 9.14 -1.16 -13.02
CA LYS A 130 9.26 -0.12 -14.05
C LYS A 130 9.85 -0.64 -15.34
N GLU A 131 11.00 -1.33 -15.28
CA GLU A 131 11.70 -1.80 -16.48
C GLU A 131 10.88 -2.85 -17.25
N MET A 132 10.31 -3.84 -16.56
CA MET A 132 9.50 -4.86 -17.21
C MET A 132 8.17 -4.29 -17.73
N ALA A 133 7.55 -3.35 -17.02
CA ALA A 133 6.38 -2.64 -17.51
C ALA A 133 6.69 -1.83 -18.78
N ASN A 134 7.80 -1.08 -18.80
CA ASN A 134 8.23 -0.32 -19.98
C ASN A 134 8.53 -1.24 -21.18
N LEU A 135 9.19 -2.40 -20.95
CA LEU A 135 9.42 -3.40 -21.99
C LEU A 135 8.12 -4.00 -22.56
N ALA A 136 7.06 -4.05 -21.74
CA ALA A 136 5.73 -4.47 -22.18
C ALA A 136 4.88 -3.32 -22.77
N GLY A 137 5.44 -2.10 -22.89
CA GLY A 137 4.79 -0.94 -23.51
C GLY A 137 3.98 -0.06 -22.55
N PHE A 138 4.04 -0.29 -21.24
CA PHE A 138 3.36 0.54 -20.24
C PHE A 138 4.20 1.74 -19.82
N LYS A 139 3.52 2.84 -19.48
CA LYS A 139 4.16 3.94 -18.72
C LYS A 139 4.16 3.56 -17.24
N CYS A 140 5.34 3.55 -16.63
CA CYS A 140 5.50 3.20 -15.22
C CYS A 140 6.58 4.07 -14.57
N ASP A 141 6.27 4.66 -13.43
CA ASP A 141 7.19 5.50 -12.67
C ASP A 141 7.52 4.91 -11.31
N ILE A 142 8.71 5.24 -10.81
CA ILE A 142 9.11 4.93 -9.43
C ILE A 142 8.76 6.14 -8.58
N ILE A 143 8.08 5.90 -7.47
CA ILE A 143 7.74 6.91 -6.49
C ILE A 143 8.56 6.66 -5.22
N ASP A 144 9.30 7.66 -4.78
CA ASP A 144 9.99 7.65 -3.50
C ASP A 144 9.14 8.34 -2.44
N GLY A 145 9.16 7.80 -1.23
CA GLY A 145 8.38 8.38 -0.15
C GLY A 145 8.55 7.70 1.20
N TYR A 146 7.52 7.87 2.01
CA TYR A 146 7.41 7.28 3.32
C TYR A 146 6.43 6.12 3.28
N GLY A 147 6.90 4.94 3.70
CA GLY A 147 6.07 3.78 3.96
C GLY A 147 5.89 3.60 5.47
N ARG A 148 4.68 3.28 5.93
CA ARG A 148 4.34 3.05 7.33
C ARG A 148 3.59 1.75 7.50
N THR A 149 4.05 0.92 8.44
CA THR A 149 3.42 -0.36 8.80
C THR A 149 3.20 -0.42 10.31
N PRO A 150 2.48 -1.41 10.85
CA PRO A 150 2.36 -1.60 12.30
C PRO A 150 3.70 -1.72 13.04
N THR A 151 4.74 -2.21 12.36
CA THR A 151 6.09 -2.39 12.92
C THR A 151 7.08 -1.30 12.51
N LEU A 152 6.72 -0.43 11.57
CA LEU A 152 7.53 0.67 11.07
C LEU A 152 6.77 1.99 11.21
N LEU A 153 6.80 2.54 12.41
CA LEU A 153 6.22 3.84 12.69
C LEU A 153 7.20 4.94 12.26
N LEU A 154 6.65 6.10 11.90
CA LEU A 154 7.40 7.28 11.51
C LEU A 154 7.34 8.33 12.61
N GLU A 155 8.42 9.09 12.74
CA GLU A 155 8.55 10.28 13.56
C GLU A 155 8.66 11.51 12.66
N GLU A 156 8.49 12.71 13.21
CA GLU A 156 8.49 13.98 12.43
C GLU A 156 9.82 14.20 11.66
N ASP A 157 10.94 13.71 12.20
CA ASP A 157 12.26 13.81 11.58
C ASP A 157 12.65 12.57 10.74
N SER A 158 11.74 11.64 10.53
CA SER A 158 12.00 10.44 9.74
C SER A 158 12.38 10.80 8.31
N ALA A 159 13.46 10.19 7.80
CA ALA A 159 13.80 10.28 6.38
C ALA A 159 12.89 9.38 5.53
N PRO A 160 12.66 9.71 4.25
CA PRO A 160 11.96 8.82 3.32
C PRO A 160 12.57 7.42 3.34
N ASN A 161 11.73 6.39 3.43
CA ASN A 161 12.17 5.03 3.72
C ASN A 161 11.73 3.98 2.70
N HIS A 162 10.89 4.36 1.71
CA HIS A 162 10.26 3.41 0.83
C HIS A 162 10.21 3.90 -0.64
N SER A 163 10.04 2.94 -1.56
CA SER A 163 9.83 3.19 -3.00
C SER A 163 8.81 2.19 -3.54
N TRP A 164 7.91 2.66 -4.40
CA TRP A 164 6.85 1.87 -5.04
C TRP A 164 6.61 2.35 -6.47
N ASN A 165 5.55 1.90 -7.13
CA ASN A 165 5.29 2.27 -8.51
C ASN A 165 3.90 2.88 -8.72
N ASN A 166 3.86 3.73 -9.74
CA ASN A 166 2.69 4.23 -10.41
C ASN A 166 2.71 3.70 -11.85
N ILE A 167 1.63 3.07 -12.30
CA ILE A 167 1.53 2.45 -13.62
C ILE A 167 0.29 2.91 -14.36
N LYS A 168 0.39 3.16 -15.66
CA LYS A 168 -0.72 3.53 -16.52
C LYS A 168 -1.25 2.32 -17.26
N VAL A 169 -2.49 1.89 -16.93
CA VAL A 169 -3.22 0.81 -17.58
C VAL A 169 -4.53 1.36 -18.11
N ASN A 170 -4.88 1.08 -19.37
CA ASN A 170 -6.11 1.59 -20.01
C ASN A 170 -6.30 3.11 -19.79
N GLU A 171 -5.24 3.89 -20.04
CA GLU A 171 -5.20 5.36 -19.92
C GLU A 171 -5.42 5.90 -18.49
N LYS A 172 -5.48 5.05 -17.46
CA LYS A 172 -5.67 5.42 -16.07
C LYS A 172 -4.45 5.01 -15.22
N TRP A 173 -4.05 5.87 -14.26
CA TRP A 173 -2.92 5.60 -13.39
C TRP A 173 -3.33 4.81 -12.16
N TYR A 174 -2.54 3.79 -11.81
CA TYR A 174 -2.76 2.89 -10.66
C TYR A 174 -1.50 2.80 -9.81
N LEU A 175 -1.69 2.59 -8.51
CA LEU A 175 -0.61 2.40 -7.54
C LEU A 175 -0.39 0.92 -7.26
N CYS A 176 0.87 0.51 -7.13
CA CYS A 176 1.22 -0.83 -6.71
C CYS A 176 2.54 -0.87 -5.93
N ASP A 177 2.67 -1.86 -5.05
CA ASP A 177 3.89 -2.10 -4.27
C ASP A 177 4.25 -3.58 -4.27
N ALA A 178 5.14 -3.97 -5.17
CA ALA A 178 5.61 -5.33 -5.29
C ALA A 178 6.46 -5.78 -4.08
N THR A 179 7.09 -4.86 -3.35
CA THR A 179 7.87 -5.16 -2.15
C THR A 179 6.97 -5.68 -1.03
N TRP A 180 5.88 -4.95 -0.75
CA TRP A 180 4.95 -5.34 0.31
C TRP A 180 4.03 -6.49 -0.12
N SER A 181 3.85 -6.69 -1.42
CA SER A 181 3.19 -7.88 -1.95
C SER A 181 4.06 -9.14 -1.87
N ALA A 182 5.39 -9.03 -1.88
CA ALA A 182 6.27 -10.21 -1.89
C ALA A 182 6.28 -10.97 -0.57
N GLY A 183 6.05 -10.29 0.55
CA GLY A 183 6.08 -10.90 1.88
C GLY A 183 6.62 -9.96 2.95
N GLN A 184 7.16 -10.54 4.01
CA GLN A 184 7.63 -9.77 5.16
C GLN A 184 8.98 -10.28 5.70
N THR A 185 9.72 -9.38 6.34
CA THR A 185 10.91 -9.78 7.10
C THR A 185 10.53 -9.99 8.55
N ILE A 186 10.77 -11.18 9.07
CA ILE A 186 10.58 -11.55 10.47
C ILE A 186 11.94 -11.66 11.16
N ILE A 187 11.99 -11.41 12.47
CA ILE A 187 13.22 -11.55 13.26
C ILE A 187 13.12 -12.83 14.08
N ILE A 188 13.98 -13.80 13.79
CA ILE A 188 14.07 -15.06 14.55
C ILE A 188 15.43 -15.09 15.25
N ASN A 189 15.44 -15.13 16.59
CA ASN A 189 16.67 -15.13 17.40
C ASN A 189 17.64 -13.99 17.02
N GLY A 190 17.12 -12.79 16.77
CA GLY A 190 17.91 -11.63 16.37
C GLY A 190 18.36 -11.62 14.90
N THR A 191 18.03 -12.66 14.13
CA THR A 191 18.38 -12.76 12.71
C THR A 191 17.19 -12.42 11.83
N PRO A 192 17.32 -11.46 10.90
CA PRO A 192 16.26 -11.15 9.93
C PRO A 192 16.15 -12.27 8.89
N LEU A 193 14.95 -12.78 8.73
CA LEU A 193 14.59 -13.77 7.72
C LEU A 193 13.44 -13.25 6.88
N PHE A 194 13.61 -13.24 5.56
CA PHE A 194 12.51 -12.95 4.65
C PHE A 194 11.60 -14.17 4.52
N GLN A 195 10.32 -13.96 4.83
CA GLN A 195 9.26 -14.93 4.62
C GLN A 195 8.48 -14.53 3.37
N GLN A 196 8.61 -15.34 2.32
CA GLN A 196 7.81 -15.18 1.10
C GLN A 196 6.36 -15.49 1.44
N ASP A 197 5.49 -14.50 1.25
CA ASP A 197 4.05 -14.59 1.51
C ASP A 197 3.34 -13.61 0.57
N TYR A 198 3.06 -14.06 -0.66
CA TYR A 198 2.45 -13.20 -1.66
C TYR A 198 1.10 -12.66 -1.19
N PHE A 199 1.03 -11.34 -1.16
CA PHE A 199 -0.14 -10.60 -0.74
C PHE A 199 -0.68 -9.72 -1.87
N ASP A 200 -1.90 -9.98 -2.31
CA ASP A 200 -2.50 -9.40 -3.50
C ASP A 200 -3.05 -7.97 -3.32
N GLY A 201 -3.20 -7.51 -2.09
CA GLY A 201 -3.85 -6.24 -1.77
C GLY A 201 -3.12 -5.00 -2.30
N TYR A 202 -1.82 -5.08 -2.57
CA TYR A 202 -1.04 -3.96 -3.13
C TYR A 202 -0.93 -3.97 -4.66
N PHE A 203 -1.62 -4.89 -5.34
CA PHE A 203 -1.77 -4.87 -6.79
C PHE A 203 -2.89 -3.92 -7.19
N LEU A 204 -2.57 -2.82 -7.89
CA LEU A 204 -3.52 -1.78 -8.33
C LEU A 204 -4.42 -1.30 -7.18
N ALA A 205 -3.82 -1.03 -6.02
CA ALA A 205 -4.51 -0.76 -4.77
C ALA A 205 -5.39 0.49 -4.85
N ASP A 206 -6.44 0.52 -4.00
CA ASP A 206 -7.25 1.72 -3.81
C ASP A 206 -6.40 2.89 -3.37
N ALA A 207 -6.47 4.03 -4.08
CA ALA A 207 -5.58 5.15 -3.87
C ALA A 207 -5.77 5.85 -2.52
N GLU A 208 -7.02 5.90 -2.00
CA GLU A 208 -7.30 6.51 -0.70
C GLU A 208 -6.76 5.63 0.44
N LEU A 209 -6.93 4.31 0.31
CA LEU A 209 -6.36 3.37 1.28
C LEU A 209 -4.83 3.33 1.20
N PHE A 210 -4.27 3.35 0.00
CA PHE A 210 -2.82 3.36 -0.22
C PHE A 210 -2.17 4.60 0.41
N ALA A 211 -2.83 5.76 0.32
CA ALA A 211 -2.38 7.00 0.95
C ALA A 211 -2.35 6.94 2.50
N LYS A 212 -3.01 5.98 3.13
CA LYS A 212 -2.96 5.80 4.60
C LYS A 212 -1.63 5.21 5.08
N ASN A 213 -0.89 4.51 4.21
CA ASN A 213 0.39 3.90 4.57
C ASN A 213 1.54 4.23 3.61
N HIS A 214 1.28 5.00 2.53
CA HIS A 214 2.29 5.50 1.59
C HIS A 214 2.14 7.01 1.40
N PHE A 215 3.21 7.76 1.63
CA PHE A 215 3.23 9.21 1.43
C PHE A 215 4.36 9.60 0.49
N PRO A 216 4.09 10.11 -0.73
CA PRO A 216 5.10 10.47 -1.71
C PRO A 216 5.85 11.75 -1.31
N ILE A 217 7.18 11.81 -1.55
CA ILE A 217 7.97 13.03 -1.33
C ILE A 217 7.55 14.13 -2.32
N GLN A 218 7.38 13.75 -3.59
CA GLN A 218 7.00 14.65 -4.66
C GLN A 218 5.69 14.18 -5.29
N LYS A 219 4.93 15.13 -5.79
CA LYS A 219 3.74 14.80 -6.58
C LYS A 219 4.20 14.61 -8.03
N GLU A 220 4.16 13.36 -8.49
CA GLU A 220 4.38 13.01 -9.88
C GLU A 220 3.12 13.27 -10.71
N GLU A 221 3.29 13.50 -12.02
CA GLU A 221 2.17 13.63 -12.95
C GLU A 221 1.33 12.33 -12.93
N GLY A 222 0.01 12.48 -12.87
CA GLY A 222 -0.90 11.34 -12.87
C GLY A 222 -1.01 10.55 -11.55
N GLN A 223 -0.32 10.96 -10.47
CA GLN A 223 -0.49 10.30 -9.17
C GLN A 223 -1.92 10.41 -8.65
N PRO A 224 -2.59 9.29 -8.36
CA PRO A 224 -3.95 9.31 -7.84
C PRO A 224 -4.02 9.73 -6.36
N ILE A 225 -2.89 9.84 -5.65
CA ILE A 225 -2.85 10.27 -4.24
C ILE A 225 -2.99 11.79 -4.14
N LYS A 226 -3.97 12.26 -3.39
CA LYS A 226 -4.01 13.65 -2.95
C LYS A 226 -2.92 13.87 -1.90
N LYS A 227 -2.04 14.86 -2.13
CA LYS A 227 -1.00 15.20 -1.16
C LYS A 227 -1.65 15.80 0.07
N GLU A 228 -1.67 15.04 1.16
CA GLU A 228 -1.94 15.54 2.51
C GLU A 228 -0.65 16.12 3.11
N ASN A 229 -0.75 16.74 4.29
CA ASN A 229 0.42 17.15 5.06
C ASN A 229 1.10 15.89 5.64
N LEU A 230 2.45 15.82 5.63
CA LEU A 230 3.22 14.72 6.22
C LEU A 230 2.88 14.51 7.71
N ASP A 231 2.68 15.58 8.48
CA ASP A 231 2.30 15.50 9.89
C ASP A 231 0.96 14.80 10.08
N ALA A 232 -0.02 15.09 9.21
CA ALA A 232 -1.32 14.42 9.22
C ALA A 232 -1.20 12.93 8.86
N PHE A 233 -0.33 12.59 7.91
CA PHE A 233 -0.02 11.21 7.54
C PHE A 233 0.62 10.45 8.72
N ILE A 234 1.60 11.05 9.40
CA ILE A 234 2.26 10.47 10.58
C ILE A 234 1.29 10.30 11.74
N ALA A 235 0.43 11.30 11.97
CA ALA A 235 -0.55 11.30 13.04
C ALA A 235 -1.75 10.36 12.81
N GLY A 236 -1.94 9.84 11.59
CA GLY A 236 -3.06 8.96 11.24
C GLY A 236 -3.02 7.59 11.94
N PRO A 237 -4.10 6.82 11.91
CA PRO A 237 -4.14 5.48 12.51
C PRO A 237 -3.17 4.51 11.82
N VAL A 238 -2.73 3.48 12.54
CA VAL A 238 -2.00 2.36 11.94
C VAL A 238 -2.97 1.54 11.11
N ILE A 239 -2.59 1.25 9.85
CA ILE A 239 -3.37 0.43 8.92
C ILE A 239 -2.65 -0.89 8.68
N TYR A 240 -3.39 -2.00 8.76
CA TYR A 240 -2.88 -3.34 8.49
C TYR A 240 -3.12 -3.72 7.03
N LYS A 241 -2.28 -4.64 6.52
CA LYS A 241 -2.34 -5.07 5.11
C LYS A 241 -3.71 -5.67 4.75
N GLU A 242 -4.37 -6.31 5.69
CA GLU A 242 -5.66 -6.98 5.51
C GLU A 242 -6.77 -6.01 5.06
N ALA A 243 -6.66 -4.71 5.40
CA ALA A 243 -7.57 -3.68 4.91
C ALA A 243 -7.61 -3.59 3.37
N PHE A 244 -6.53 -4.00 2.69
CA PHE A 244 -6.40 -3.93 1.23
C PHE A 244 -7.05 -5.10 0.49
N LEU A 245 -7.39 -6.20 1.16
CA LEU A 245 -8.06 -7.34 0.52
C LEU A 245 -9.49 -7.02 0.08
N ALA A 246 -10.21 -6.24 0.90
CA ALA A 246 -11.52 -5.71 0.57
C ALA A 246 -11.50 -4.23 0.99
N PRO A 247 -11.26 -3.26 0.09
CA PRO A 247 -10.84 -1.90 0.44
C PRO A 247 -11.67 -1.31 1.59
N ILE A 248 -11.14 -1.47 2.81
CA ILE A 248 -11.76 -1.02 4.06
C ILE A 248 -10.97 0.19 4.53
N ILE A 249 -11.54 1.37 4.37
CA ILE A 249 -10.83 2.63 4.60
C ILE A 249 -11.27 3.25 5.92
N PRO A 250 -10.42 3.27 6.95
CA PRO A 250 -10.69 4.04 8.18
C PRO A 250 -10.69 5.55 7.88
N ILE A 251 -11.83 6.22 8.11
CA ILE A 251 -12.01 7.65 7.82
C ILE A 251 -12.18 8.50 9.07
N ALA A 252 -12.57 7.90 10.21
CA ALA A 252 -12.65 8.59 11.49
C ALA A 252 -12.37 7.64 12.66
N PRO A 253 -11.75 8.13 13.72
CA PRO A 253 -11.06 9.43 13.88
C PRO A 253 -9.92 9.60 12.86
N VAL A 254 -9.59 10.85 12.49
CA VAL A 254 -8.50 11.14 11.55
C VAL A 254 -7.15 10.83 12.19
N ALA A 255 -6.98 11.16 13.48
CA ALA A 255 -5.74 10.92 14.22
C ALA A 255 -5.76 9.57 14.94
N MET A 256 -4.58 8.96 15.06
CA MET A 256 -4.38 7.75 15.85
C MET A 256 -4.64 7.99 17.34
N HIS A 257 -4.10 9.09 17.90
CA HIS A 257 -4.18 9.41 19.32
C HIS A 257 -5.33 10.38 19.61
N ASN A 258 -6.28 9.96 20.46
CA ASN A 258 -7.45 10.77 20.81
C ASN A 258 -7.59 10.87 22.34
N ASN A 259 -7.86 12.08 22.85
CA ASN A 259 -8.12 12.34 24.26
C ASN A 259 -9.62 12.62 24.46
N ILE A 260 -10.26 11.89 25.37
CA ILE A 260 -11.68 12.04 25.66
C ILE A 260 -11.93 12.08 27.18
N PRO A 261 -13.00 12.73 27.65
CA PRO A 261 -13.42 12.63 29.05
C PRO A 261 -14.01 11.24 29.34
N LYS A 262 -13.93 10.81 30.62
CA LYS A 262 -14.64 9.62 31.10
C LYS A 262 -16.15 9.76 30.82
N GLY A 263 -16.77 8.68 30.36
CA GLY A 263 -18.18 8.64 29.99
C GLY A 263 -18.48 9.16 28.58
N ALA A 264 -17.45 9.52 27.80
CA ALA A 264 -17.65 9.87 26.40
C ALA A 264 -17.61 8.66 25.46
N SER A 265 -18.12 8.84 24.24
CA SER A 265 -18.07 7.85 23.17
C SER A 265 -17.14 8.31 22.05
N VAL A 266 -16.51 7.35 21.37
CA VAL A 266 -15.78 7.57 20.12
C VAL A 266 -16.48 6.82 19.00
N THR A 267 -16.65 7.46 17.86
CA THR A 267 -17.16 6.85 16.65
C THR A 267 -15.99 6.52 15.71
N PHE A 268 -15.77 5.23 15.46
CA PHE A 268 -14.83 4.76 14.46
C PHE A 268 -15.63 4.53 13.17
N THR A 269 -15.27 5.25 12.12
CA THR A 269 -15.97 5.17 10.84
C THR A 269 -15.07 4.51 9.79
N LEU A 270 -15.60 3.46 9.18
CA LEU A 270 -14.99 2.79 8.03
C LEU A 270 -15.81 3.09 6.78
N GLN A 271 -15.13 3.41 5.68
CA GLN A 271 -15.71 3.32 4.35
C GLN A 271 -15.44 1.92 3.82
N VAL A 272 -16.46 1.28 3.25
CA VAL A 272 -16.42 -0.11 2.76
C VAL A 272 -17.12 -0.21 1.41
N PRO A 273 -16.85 -1.24 0.60
CA PRO A 273 -17.68 -1.53 -0.60
C PRO A 273 -19.16 -1.62 -0.25
N LYS A 274 -20.03 -1.21 -1.18
CA LYS A 274 -21.49 -1.18 -0.92
C LYS A 274 -22.07 -2.53 -0.52
N GLU A 275 -21.55 -3.60 -1.13
CA GLU A 275 -21.96 -4.99 -0.89
C GLU A 275 -21.22 -5.65 0.26
N PHE A 276 -20.49 -4.87 1.09
CA PHE A 276 -19.72 -5.40 2.20
C PHE A 276 -20.60 -6.01 3.30
N ILE A 277 -20.45 -7.31 3.55
CA ILE A 277 -21.22 -8.09 4.54
C ILE A 277 -20.39 -8.55 5.74
N GLY A 278 -19.09 -8.24 5.79
CA GLY A 278 -18.16 -8.71 6.82
C GLY A 278 -18.58 -8.33 8.25
N ASN A 279 -18.26 -9.23 9.20
CA ASN A 279 -18.43 -8.97 10.62
C ASN A 279 -17.34 -8.04 11.12
N THR A 280 -17.74 -6.95 11.78
CA THR A 280 -16.82 -5.90 12.24
C THR A 280 -16.85 -5.83 13.75
N GLN A 281 -15.68 -5.83 14.39
CA GLN A 281 -15.54 -5.84 15.84
C GLN A 281 -14.51 -4.81 16.30
N LEU A 282 -14.59 -4.43 17.59
CA LEU A 282 -13.53 -3.68 18.29
C LEU A 282 -12.88 -4.58 19.32
N LEU A 283 -11.54 -4.60 19.34
CA LEU A 283 -10.75 -5.20 20.40
C LEU A 283 -10.11 -4.08 21.22
N LEU A 284 -10.38 -4.06 22.53
CA LEU A 284 -9.89 -3.05 23.46
C LEU A 284 -8.77 -3.63 24.31
N ASN A 285 -7.56 -3.12 24.17
CA ASN A 285 -6.42 -3.48 25.02
C ASN A 285 -6.18 -2.36 26.03
N LYS A 286 -6.13 -2.70 27.32
CA LYS A 286 -5.83 -1.76 28.41
C LYS A 286 -4.90 -2.42 29.41
N GLY A 287 -3.66 -1.91 29.55
CA GLY A 287 -2.69 -2.44 30.52
C GLY A 287 -2.39 -3.93 30.35
N GLY A 288 -2.29 -4.41 29.10
CA GLY A 288 -2.03 -5.82 28.78
C GLY A 288 -3.25 -6.74 28.85
N SER A 289 -4.43 -6.24 29.26
CA SER A 289 -5.68 -6.99 29.25
C SER A 289 -6.49 -6.65 28.00
N GLN A 290 -6.77 -7.63 27.17
CA GLN A 290 -7.58 -7.50 25.96
C GLN A 290 -9.01 -8.00 26.20
N LYS A 291 -9.98 -7.28 25.67
CA LYS A 291 -11.40 -7.65 25.68
C LYS A 291 -12.10 -7.18 24.42
N ASN A 292 -13.18 -7.83 24.07
CA ASN A 292 -14.07 -7.32 23.02
C ASN A 292 -14.72 -6.02 23.48
N GLY A 293 -14.75 -5.04 22.58
CA GLY A 293 -15.59 -3.86 22.73
C GLY A 293 -17.07 -4.24 22.55
N ASN A 294 -17.95 -3.34 22.96
CA ASN A 294 -19.38 -3.47 22.72
C ASN A 294 -19.89 -2.19 22.03
N PRO A 295 -19.46 -1.93 20.78
CA PRO A 295 -19.90 -0.74 20.05
C PRO A 295 -21.34 -0.89 19.57
N ASN A 296 -22.06 0.23 19.52
CA ASN A 296 -23.26 0.31 18.69
C ASN A 296 -22.81 0.40 17.22
N ILE A 297 -23.19 -0.58 16.40
CA ILE A 297 -22.77 -0.69 15.00
C ILE A 297 -23.91 -0.19 14.10
N ILE A 298 -23.62 0.84 13.28
CA ILE A 298 -24.55 1.43 12.34
C ILE A 298 -23.95 1.28 10.93
N LYS A 299 -24.62 0.50 10.07
CA LYS A 299 -24.22 0.29 8.67
C LYS A 299 -25.14 1.11 7.77
N LYS A 300 -24.58 2.00 6.94
CA LYS A 300 -25.35 2.83 6.02
C LYS A 300 -24.49 3.28 4.83
N GLU A 301 -24.98 3.08 3.61
CA GLU A 301 -24.44 3.66 2.36
C GLU A 301 -22.92 3.49 2.17
N GLY A 302 -22.42 2.27 2.33
CA GLY A 302 -20.97 1.99 2.21
C GLY A 302 -20.12 2.50 3.38
N LYS A 303 -20.75 2.80 4.52
CA LYS A 303 -20.07 3.18 5.77
C LYS A 303 -20.50 2.29 6.92
N ILE A 304 -19.55 2.03 7.82
CA ILE A 304 -19.78 1.36 9.09
C ILE A 304 -19.30 2.29 10.20
N ASN A 305 -20.20 2.67 11.09
CA ASN A 305 -19.89 3.43 12.30
C ASN A 305 -19.92 2.49 13.49
N LEU A 306 -18.83 2.42 14.23
CA LEU A 306 -18.68 1.68 15.48
C LEU A 306 -18.60 2.70 16.62
N VAL A 307 -19.71 2.89 17.35
CA VAL A 307 -19.79 3.86 18.44
C VAL A 307 -19.48 3.17 19.75
N GLN A 308 -18.27 3.38 20.30
CA GLN A 308 -17.80 2.77 21.54
C GLN A 308 -17.83 3.77 22.69
N HIS A 309 -18.51 3.41 23.77
CA HIS A 309 -18.54 4.18 25.02
C HIS A 309 -17.40 3.77 25.95
N PHE A 310 -16.77 4.76 26.65
CA PHE A 310 -15.63 4.54 27.55
C PHE A 310 -15.94 5.00 28.97
N GLU A 311 -16.33 4.07 29.84
CA GLU A 311 -16.71 4.37 31.25
C GLU A 311 -15.53 4.51 32.20
N LYS A 312 -14.38 3.90 31.90
CA LYS A 312 -13.24 3.84 32.82
C LYS A 312 -12.06 4.65 32.27
N LYS A 313 -11.44 5.47 33.15
CA LYS A 313 -10.20 6.20 32.82
C LYS A 313 -9.09 5.21 32.45
N GLY A 314 -8.19 5.63 31.55
CA GLY A 314 -7.01 4.86 31.15
C GLY A 314 -6.60 5.08 29.71
N LEU A 315 -5.52 4.40 29.30
CA LEU A 315 -5.04 4.33 27.94
C LEU A 315 -5.53 3.02 27.31
N TYR A 316 -6.16 3.11 26.15
CA TYR A 316 -6.71 1.98 25.41
C TYR A 316 -6.09 1.95 24.01
N ASP A 317 -5.53 0.80 23.63
CA ASP A 317 -5.33 0.50 22.22
C ASP A 317 -6.64 -0.10 21.69
N VAL A 318 -7.19 0.50 20.67
CA VAL A 318 -8.45 0.10 20.06
C VAL A 318 -8.15 -0.44 18.66
N HIS A 319 -8.27 -1.74 18.51
CA HIS A 319 -8.09 -2.41 17.25
C HIS A 319 -9.44 -2.64 16.58
N ILE A 320 -9.57 -2.24 15.33
CA ILE A 320 -10.71 -2.58 14.49
C ILE A 320 -10.36 -3.86 13.76
N SER A 321 -11.21 -4.88 13.84
CA SER A 321 -11.09 -6.11 13.08
C SER A 321 -12.31 -6.36 12.20
N VAL A 322 -12.08 -7.05 11.09
CA VAL A 322 -13.11 -7.56 10.17
C VAL A 322 -12.78 -9.01 9.90
N GLU A 323 -13.76 -9.92 10.10
CA GLU A 323 -13.55 -11.38 9.99
C GLU A 323 -12.28 -11.82 10.73
N ASP A 324 -12.12 -11.33 11.97
CA ASP A 324 -10.96 -11.57 12.85
C ASP A 324 -9.61 -11.07 12.34
N GLN A 325 -9.58 -10.36 11.18
CA GLN A 325 -8.38 -9.73 10.64
C GLN A 325 -8.28 -8.28 11.12
N LEU A 326 -7.10 -7.86 11.56
CA LEU A 326 -6.86 -6.48 12.00
C LEU A 326 -6.86 -5.53 10.79
N ILE A 327 -7.63 -4.44 10.90
CA ILE A 327 -7.76 -3.42 9.85
C ILE A 327 -7.05 -2.14 10.25
N ALA A 328 -7.29 -1.65 11.47
CA ALA A 328 -6.69 -0.42 11.95
C ALA A 328 -6.53 -0.41 13.47
N THR A 329 -5.58 0.39 13.97
CA THR A 329 -5.38 0.63 15.41
C THR A 329 -5.40 2.12 15.72
N TYR A 330 -6.10 2.44 16.82
CA TYR A 330 -6.20 3.75 17.44
C TYR A 330 -5.77 3.69 18.90
N VAL A 331 -5.40 4.84 19.46
CA VAL A 331 -5.08 5.01 20.88
C VAL A 331 -6.04 6.01 21.50
N ILE A 332 -6.81 5.58 22.50
CA ILE A 332 -7.80 6.41 23.19
C ILE A 332 -7.36 6.62 24.64
N LYS A 333 -7.06 7.86 24.99
CA LYS A 333 -6.77 8.29 26.37
C LYS A 333 -8.02 8.86 27.01
N VAL A 334 -8.59 8.11 27.95
CA VAL A 334 -9.75 8.51 28.74
C VAL A 334 -9.28 9.21 30.03
N LYS A 335 -9.62 10.50 30.20
CA LYS A 335 -9.20 11.36 31.33
C LYS A 335 -10.25 11.44 32.44
#